data_a667cc7d4c1e5d56cfc3bb4ee8c6794f
#
_entry.id   a667cc7d4c1e5d56cfc3bb4ee8c6794f
#
_cell.length_a   1.000
_cell.length_b   1.000
_cell.length_c   1.000
_cell.angle_alpha   90.00
_cell.angle_beta   90.00
_cell.angle_gamma   90.00
#
_symmetry.space_group_name_H-M   'P 1'
#
loop_
_entity.id
_entity.type
_entity.pdbx_description
1 polymer ?
#
loop_
_entity_poly.entity_id
_entity_poly.type
_entity_poly.pdbx_seq_one_letter_code
_entity_poly.pdbx_strand_id
1 'polypeptide(L)' 'MDHIYNGMPARELGTEGWHKPWSGGNGGNCVEAMKLADGRVAVRQSADPEGPALIYSSNEIAAFILGAKSGQADFLLT' A
#
# COMPACT_ATOMS: atom_id res chain seq x y z
N MET A 1 16.46 7.66 -4.04
CA MET A 1 15.13 8.02 -3.71
C MET A 1 15.11 9.05 -2.67
N ASP A 2 15.32 10.20 -3.15
CA ASP A 2 15.69 11.20 -2.21
C ASP A 2 14.52 11.88 -1.58
N HIS A 3 13.34 11.74 -2.14
CA HIS A 3 12.27 12.59 -1.68
C HIS A 3 10.95 11.85 -1.74
N ILE A 4 10.67 11.14 -0.66
CA ILE A 4 9.44 10.38 -0.53
C ILE A 4 8.57 11.06 0.51
N TYR A 5 7.34 11.39 0.11
CA TYR A 5 6.39 12.05 1.01
C TYR A 5 4.99 11.50 0.77
N ASN A 6 4.19 11.54 1.82
CA ASN A 6 2.82 11.05 1.73
C ASN A 6 2.01 11.89 0.74
N GLY A 7 1.34 11.22 -0.17
CA GLY A 7 0.54 11.87 -1.20
C GLY A 7 1.27 12.12 -2.49
N MET A 8 2.54 11.75 -2.59
CA MET A 8 3.30 11.94 -3.83
C MET A 8 2.69 11.13 -4.96
N PRO A 9 2.91 11.52 -6.21
CA PRO A 9 2.43 10.71 -7.32
C PRO A 9 3.03 9.30 -7.28
N ALA A 10 2.17 8.30 -7.32
CA ALA A 10 2.64 6.92 -7.20
C ALA A 10 3.60 6.53 -8.32
N ARG A 11 3.39 7.08 -9.51
CA ARG A 11 4.25 6.77 -10.65
C ARG A 11 5.71 7.14 -10.39
N GLU A 12 5.98 8.10 -9.52
CA GLU A 12 7.35 8.52 -9.22
C GLU A 12 8.12 7.48 -8.42
N LEU A 13 7.44 6.49 -7.87
CA LEU A 13 8.08 5.37 -7.19
C LEU A 13 8.41 4.23 -8.15
N GLY A 14 8.18 4.41 -9.44
CA GLY A 14 8.47 3.42 -10.46
C GLY A 14 7.31 2.50 -10.72
N THR A 15 7.50 1.59 -11.67
CA THR A 15 6.47 0.66 -12.10
C THR A 15 6.71 -0.75 -11.60
N GLU A 16 7.85 -1.01 -10.97
CA GLU A 16 8.19 -2.33 -10.44
C GLU A 16 8.17 -2.31 -8.93
N GLY A 17 8.01 -3.48 -8.34
CA GLY A 17 8.02 -3.60 -6.88
C GLY A 17 6.67 -3.47 -6.23
N TRP A 18 5.63 -3.18 -6.99
CA TRP A 18 4.27 -3.13 -6.47
C TRP A 18 3.69 -4.54 -6.40
N HIS A 19 3.06 -4.86 -5.30
CA HIS A 19 2.51 -6.19 -5.06
C HIS A 19 1.05 -6.13 -4.63
N LYS A 20 0.28 -7.13 -5.05
CA LYS A 20 -1.12 -7.31 -4.66
C LYS A 20 -1.29 -8.65 -3.94
N PRO A 21 -0.64 -8.86 -2.81
CA PRO A 21 -0.68 -10.18 -2.18
C PRO A 21 -2.08 -10.59 -1.71
N TRP A 22 -2.96 -9.61 -1.56
CA TRP A 22 -4.32 -9.84 -1.09
C TRP A 22 -5.34 -9.90 -2.20
N SER A 23 -4.93 -9.89 -3.46
CA SER A 23 -5.89 -9.89 -4.56
C SER A 23 -6.24 -11.29 -5.04
N GLY A 24 -5.57 -12.28 -4.51
CA GLY A 24 -5.84 -13.68 -4.84
C GLY A 24 -5.68 -13.98 -6.30
N GLY A 25 -6.11 -14.26 -7.14
CA GLY A 25 -5.98 -14.45 -8.57
C GLY A 25 -7.03 -13.71 -9.35
N ASN A 26 -7.82 -12.90 -8.66
CA ASN A 26 -8.91 -12.18 -9.30
C ASN A 26 -8.45 -10.81 -9.70
N GLY A 27 -8.47 -10.50 -10.95
CA GLY A 27 -7.90 -9.28 -11.46
C GLY A 27 -8.62 -7.98 -11.12
N GLY A 28 -9.61 -8.00 -10.26
CA GLY A 28 -10.40 -6.80 -9.99
C GLY A 28 -9.99 -6.01 -8.77
N ASN A 29 -9.05 -6.50 -8.00
CA ASN A 29 -8.69 -5.86 -6.73
C ASN A 29 -7.46 -5.00 -6.96
N CYS A 30 -7.57 -3.73 -6.65
CA CYS A 30 -6.62 -2.74 -7.09
C CYS A 30 -5.81 -2.08 -5.98
N VAL A 31 -5.72 -2.70 -4.81
CA VAL A 31 -4.84 -2.20 -3.74
C VAL A 31 -3.48 -2.84 -3.92
N GLU A 32 -2.45 -2.01 -4.04
CA GLU A 32 -1.07 -2.48 -4.18
C GLU A 32 -0.19 -1.82 -3.15
N ALA A 33 0.87 -2.50 -2.76
CA ALA A 33 1.83 -1.96 -1.82
C ALA A 33 3.24 -2.26 -2.28
N MET A 34 4.16 -1.40 -1.87
CA MET A 34 5.58 -1.52 -2.17
C MET A 34 6.37 -1.23 -0.91
N LYS A 35 7.34 -2.08 -0.60
CA LYS A 35 8.25 -1.80 0.51
C LYS A 35 9.38 -0.92 0.01
N LEU A 36 9.60 0.20 0.67
CA LEU A 36 10.63 1.13 0.30
C LEU A 36 11.96 0.75 0.93
N ALA A 37 13.05 1.28 0.37
CA ALA A 37 14.39 0.92 0.81
C ALA A 37 14.65 1.23 2.28
N ASP A 38 14.00 2.26 2.81
CA ASP A 38 14.19 2.67 4.20
C ASP A 38 13.23 1.99 5.16
N GLY A 39 12.45 1.02 4.70
CA GLY A 39 11.52 0.26 5.54
C GLY A 39 10.11 0.80 5.57
N ARG A 40 9.87 2.00 5.02
CA ARG A 40 8.51 2.49 4.88
C ARG A 40 7.76 1.71 3.81
N VAL A 41 6.47 1.90 3.75
CA VAL A 41 5.61 1.21 2.80
C VAL A 41 4.76 2.23 2.05
N ALA A 42 4.70 2.08 0.74
CA ALA A 42 3.82 2.88 -0.10
C ALA A 42 2.61 2.02 -0.48
N VAL A 43 1.42 2.63 -0.45
CA VAL A 43 0.17 1.97 -0.84
C VAL A 43 -0.49 2.83 -1.91
N ARG A 44 -0.99 2.18 -2.95
CA ARG A 44 -1.67 2.92 -4.03
C ARG A 44 -2.89 2.17 -4.53
N GLN A 45 -3.73 2.89 -5.24
CA GLN A 45 -4.81 2.31 -6.03
C GLN A 45 -4.26 2.01 -7.42
N SER A 46 -4.12 0.74 -7.78
CA SER A 46 -3.44 0.40 -9.04
C SER A 46 -4.25 0.77 -10.28
N ALA A 47 -5.55 0.99 -10.13
CA ALA A 47 -6.37 1.46 -11.24
C ALA A 47 -6.11 2.95 -11.54
N ASP A 48 -5.40 3.64 -10.65
CA ASP A 48 -5.07 5.05 -10.81
C ASP A 48 -3.57 5.25 -10.56
N PRO A 49 -2.72 4.79 -11.49
CA PRO A 49 -1.27 4.88 -11.27
C PRO A 49 -0.73 6.30 -11.24
N GLU A 50 -1.51 7.26 -11.75
CA GLU A 50 -1.16 8.68 -11.67
C GLU A 50 -1.59 9.30 -10.36
N GLY A 51 -2.33 8.57 -9.54
CA GLY A 51 -2.84 9.07 -8.28
C GLY A 51 -1.78 9.03 -7.18
N PRO A 52 -2.19 9.37 -5.97
CA PRO A 52 -1.25 9.49 -4.86
C PRO A 52 -0.80 8.14 -4.32
N ALA A 53 0.42 8.11 -3.79
CA ALA A 53 0.89 7.03 -2.95
C ALA A 53 0.78 7.47 -1.49
N LEU A 54 0.19 6.61 -0.66
CA LEU A 54 0.13 6.84 0.77
C LEU A 54 1.36 6.20 1.40
N ILE A 55 2.09 6.96 2.20
CA ILE A 55 3.35 6.49 2.75
C ILE A 55 3.18 6.24 4.24
N TYR A 56 3.49 5.02 4.66
CA TYR A 56 3.33 4.60 6.05
C TYR A 56 4.66 4.10 6.60
N SER A 57 4.85 4.29 7.90
CA SER A 57 6.00 3.71 8.59
C SER A 57 5.82 2.20 8.74
N SER A 58 6.92 1.50 9.01
CA SER A 58 6.83 0.06 9.27
C SER A 58 5.99 -0.22 10.51
N ASN A 59 6.04 0.64 11.52
CA ASN A 59 5.23 0.46 12.73
C ASN A 59 3.74 0.59 12.43
N GLU A 60 3.38 1.54 11.58
CA GLU A 60 1.98 1.71 11.18
C GLU A 60 1.47 0.48 10.43
N ILE A 61 2.29 -0.04 9.53
CA ILE A 61 1.90 -1.23 8.77
C ILE A 61 1.81 -2.46 9.68
N ALA A 62 2.74 -2.59 10.63
CA ALA A 62 2.69 -3.70 11.58
C ALA A 62 1.41 -3.67 12.40
N ALA A 63 1.01 -2.49 12.86
CA ALA A 63 -0.24 -2.33 13.62
C ALA A 63 -1.45 -2.66 12.76
N PHE A 64 -1.44 -2.22 11.50
CA PHE A 64 -2.52 -2.52 10.58
C PHE A 64 -2.67 -4.02 10.36
N ILE A 65 -1.54 -4.71 10.12
CA ILE A 65 -1.58 -6.15 9.87
C ILE A 65 -2.10 -6.88 11.11
N LEU A 66 -1.60 -6.53 12.28
CA LEU A 66 -2.05 -7.16 13.52
C LEU A 66 -3.54 -6.94 13.74
N GLY A 67 -4.00 -5.71 13.54
CA GLY A 67 -5.41 -5.39 13.70
C GLY A 67 -6.28 -6.14 12.70
N ALA A 68 -5.83 -6.25 11.46
CA ALA A 68 -6.57 -6.97 10.43
C ALA A 68 -6.67 -8.45 10.79
N LYS A 69 -5.58 -9.04 11.26
CA LYS A 69 -5.59 -10.46 11.65
C LYS A 69 -6.51 -10.74 12.83
N SER A 70 -6.67 -9.78 13.72
CA SER A 70 -7.52 -9.97 14.91
C SER A 70 -8.96 -9.50 14.68
N GLY A 71 -9.33 -9.16 13.45
CA GLY A 71 -10.70 -8.82 13.11
C GLY A 71 -11.06 -7.37 13.36
N GLN A 72 -10.11 -6.53 13.79
CA GLN A 72 -10.42 -5.15 14.15
C GLN A 72 -10.75 -4.29 12.94
N ALA A 73 -10.34 -4.72 11.74
CA ALA A 73 -10.63 -3.99 10.52
C ALA A 73 -11.93 -4.43 9.84
N ASP A 74 -12.63 -5.41 10.39
CA ASP A 74 -13.82 -5.97 9.75
C ASP A 74 -14.95 -4.96 9.63
N PHE A 75 -14.96 -3.92 10.47
CA PHE A 75 -15.97 -2.87 10.40
C PHE A 75 -15.99 -2.17 9.02
N LEU A 76 -14.88 -2.27 8.28
CA LEU A 76 -14.80 -1.64 6.96
C LEU A 76 -15.75 -2.30 5.96
N LEU A 77 -16.21 -3.51 6.25
CA LEU A 77 -17.07 -4.27 5.35
C LEU A 77 -18.46 -4.55 5.93
N THR A 78 -18.80 -3.93 7.04
CA THR A 78 -20.10 -4.15 7.66
C THR A 78 -21.05 -2.98 7.51
#